data_3c3b1a1ab6b4bb87d41f3ca0cc2f31d1
#
_entry.id   3c3b1a1ab6b4bb87d41f3ca0cc2f31d1
#
_cell.length_a   1.000
_cell.length_b   1.000
_cell.length_c   1.000
_cell.angle_alpha   90.00
_cell.angle_beta   90.00
_cell.angle_gamma   90.00
#
_symmetry.space_group_name_H-M   'P 1'
#
loop_
_entity.id
_entity.type
_entity.pdbx_description
1 polymer ?
#
loop_
_entity_poly.entity_id
_entity_poly.type
_entity_poly.pdbx_seq_one_letter_code
_entity_poly.pdbx_strand_id
1 'polypeptide(L)'
;MVHSGGGLSKIGRKSAPPRKTRTGMSTIVTRPPLLAGLVALLPAICAALSFSVTDILLKVVYASGMDVLTLVSLRGVLVVVSFWAWLRVSPPVRRHPPRQRRIALWLGLLFAMVMLGLVASVSLLPVSIAILAYFIYPLLTGIGAALTGVERLGWRPLLTALTAFAGLALMLGVNLSELAPLGLACAFGAAVCRVVSLLATRAYLAGTDARLTTWYAMLPSTALFLLLWVGFGAWNPPRTTAGWLAFAVVSACSTLSTLLIYMSTNTVGPFRTALAMNLEPLVTALLSVWLLGEVLTPVQLIGAGVMIGSLCAFQFVRGR
;
A
#
# COMPACT_ATOMS: atom_id res chain seq x y z
N MET A 1 95.20 -22.43 0.07
CA MET A 1 95.60 -21.22 -0.72
C MET A 1 94.37 -20.37 -0.80
N VAL A 2 94.30 -19.30 0.01
CA VAL A 2 94.51 -17.92 -0.41
C VAL A 2 93.35 -17.42 -1.31
N HIS A 3 92.55 -16.49 -1.04
CA HIS A 3 92.47 -15.16 -0.47
C HIS A 3 90.99 -14.73 -0.53
N SER A 4 90.44 -14.13 0.51
CA SER A 4 90.48 -12.70 0.79
C SER A 4 89.60 -11.80 -0.07
N GLY A 5 88.78 -11.08 0.64
CA GLY A 5 88.28 -9.76 0.28
C GLY A 5 86.75 -9.66 0.32
N GLY A 6 86.19 -9.15 1.29
CA GLY A 6 86.16 -7.77 1.70
C GLY A 6 84.99 -7.03 1.10
N GLY A 7 84.07 -6.62 1.90
CA GLY A 7 83.63 -5.31 1.57
C GLY A 7 82.12 -5.02 1.50
N LEU A 8 81.70 -4.34 2.52
CA LEU A 8 80.72 -3.23 2.47
C LEU A 8 79.24 -3.49 2.49
N SER A 9 78.72 -3.37 3.69
CA SER A 9 77.37 -3.04 4.06
C SER A 9 76.71 -2.03 3.11
N LYS A 10 75.54 -2.42 2.51
CA LYS A 10 74.57 -1.45 2.02
C LYS A 10 73.37 -1.47 2.95
N ILE A 11 73.31 -0.45 3.77
CA ILE A 11 72.19 -0.05 4.57
C ILE A 11 70.98 0.19 3.63
N GLY A 12 70.08 -0.74 3.55
CA GLY A 12 68.81 -0.57 2.81
C GLY A 12 67.92 0.41 3.56
N ARG A 13 67.73 1.60 3.04
CA ARG A 13 66.67 2.52 3.44
C ARG A 13 65.37 1.86 3.23
N LYS A 14 64.65 1.51 4.32
CA LYS A 14 63.22 1.17 4.29
C LYS A 14 62.46 2.42 3.87
N SER A 15 61.97 2.44 2.63
CA SER A 15 61.01 3.42 2.16
C SER A 15 59.70 3.26 2.94
N ALA A 16 59.27 4.30 3.64
CA ALA A 16 57.97 4.36 4.31
C ALA A 16 56.85 4.20 3.29
N PRO A 17 55.74 3.47 3.62
CA PRO A 17 54.60 3.34 2.72
C PRO A 17 53.92 4.72 2.52
N PRO A 18 53.39 4.98 1.31
CA PRO A 18 52.76 6.27 1.03
C PRO A 18 51.55 6.47 1.95
N ARG A 19 51.52 7.59 2.64
CA ARG A 19 50.38 8.07 3.43
C ARG A 19 49.16 8.13 2.51
N LYS A 20 48.18 7.21 2.69
CA LYS A 20 46.87 7.33 2.07
C LYS A 20 46.25 8.63 2.56
N THR A 21 46.30 9.66 1.76
CA THR A 21 45.43 10.82 1.89
C THR A 21 44.01 10.34 1.82
N ARG A 22 43.34 10.30 2.98
CA ARG A 22 41.87 10.20 3.06
C ARG A 22 41.32 11.49 2.43
N THR A 23 41.13 11.48 1.11
CA THR A 23 40.24 12.42 0.46
C THR A 23 38.85 12.08 1.03
N GLY A 24 38.44 12.84 2.03
CA GLY A 24 37.09 12.86 2.52
C GLY A 24 36.16 13.34 1.38
N MET A 25 35.75 12.41 0.56
CA MET A 25 34.64 12.63 -0.34
C MET A 25 33.39 12.68 0.56
N SER A 26 33.12 13.88 1.09
CA SER A 26 31.81 14.19 1.62
C SER A 26 30.84 13.93 0.49
N THR A 27 30.18 12.77 0.51
CA THR A 27 29.00 12.53 -0.30
C THR A 27 28.00 13.62 0.10
N ILE A 28 27.96 14.69 -0.70
CA ILE A 28 26.89 15.66 -0.67
C ILE A 28 25.64 14.81 -0.99
N VAL A 29 24.91 14.44 0.05
CA VAL A 29 23.56 13.86 -0.08
C VAL A 29 22.72 14.98 -0.67
N THR A 30 22.74 15.10 -1.99
CA THR A 30 21.86 16.00 -2.72
C THR A 30 20.45 15.54 -2.43
N ARG A 31 19.73 16.35 -1.64
CA ARG A 31 18.31 16.13 -1.38
C ARG A 31 17.61 16.07 -2.74
N PRO A 32 16.86 15.00 -3.06
CA PRO A 32 16.15 14.98 -4.32
C PRO A 32 15.20 16.20 -4.34
N PRO A 33 15.10 16.93 -5.45
CA PRO A 33 14.18 18.06 -5.56
C PRO A 33 12.77 17.61 -5.20
N LEU A 34 11.94 18.48 -4.63
CA LEU A 34 10.55 18.18 -4.21
C LEU A 34 9.78 17.43 -5.30
N LEU A 35 9.99 17.81 -6.57
CA LEU A 35 9.43 17.13 -7.74
C LEU A 35 9.81 15.64 -7.81
N ALA A 36 11.07 15.28 -7.54
CA ALA A 36 11.48 13.87 -7.57
C ALA A 36 10.80 13.06 -6.45
N GLY A 37 10.57 13.67 -5.28
CA GLY A 37 9.81 13.04 -4.19
C GLY A 37 8.33 12.82 -4.53
N LEU A 38 7.69 13.78 -5.20
CA LEU A 38 6.30 13.66 -5.67
C LEU A 38 6.18 12.62 -6.78
N VAL A 39 7.09 12.63 -7.76
CA VAL A 39 7.11 11.62 -8.84
C VAL A 39 7.24 10.21 -8.28
N ALA A 40 8.07 10.00 -7.25
CA ALA A 40 8.20 8.71 -6.60
C ALA A 40 6.92 8.24 -5.89
N LEU A 41 6.04 9.16 -5.45
CA LEU A 41 4.74 8.87 -4.83
C LEU A 41 3.60 8.69 -5.82
N LEU A 42 3.79 9.01 -7.11
CA LEU A 42 2.74 8.90 -8.13
C LEU A 42 2.03 7.54 -8.11
N PRO A 43 2.73 6.39 -7.99
CA PRO A 43 2.01 5.11 -7.93
C PRO A 43 1.03 5.03 -6.74
N ALA A 44 1.40 5.52 -5.55
CA ALA A 44 0.48 5.51 -4.41
C ALA A 44 -0.68 6.47 -4.59
N ILE A 45 -0.43 7.67 -5.14
CA ILE A 45 -1.47 8.67 -5.43
C ILE A 45 -2.45 8.10 -6.47
N CYS A 46 -1.94 7.54 -7.58
CA CYS A 46 -2.78 6.91 -8.60
C CYS A 46 -3.57 5.72 -8.04
N ALA A 47 -2.99 4.95 -7.11
CA ALA A 47 -3.70 3.88 -6.43
C ALA A 47 -4.87 4.40 -5.60
N ALA A 48 -4.66 5.46 -4.81
CA ALA A 48 -5.71 6.09 -4.01
C ALA A 48 -6.85 6.64 -4.90
N LEU A 49 -6.51 7.36 -5.96
CA LEU A 49 -7.49 7.88 -6.93
C LEU A 49 -8.29 6.75 -7.59
N SER A 50 -7.63 5.67 -8.00
CA SER A 50 -8.30 4.53 -8.61
C SER A 50 -9.23 3.80 -7.63
N PHE A 51 -8.85 3.70 -6.35
CA PHE A 51 -9.76 3.16 -5.33
C PHE A 51 -10.95 4.09 -5.05
N SER A 52 -10.75 5.41 -5.02
CA SER A 52 -11.84 6.37 -4.85
C SER A 52 -12.89 6.25 -5.98
N VAL A 53 -12.45 6.05 -7.23
CA VAL A 53 -13.35 5.77 -8.35
C VAL A 53 -14.07 4.43 -8.14
N THR A 54 -13.36 3.42 -7.65
CA THR A 54 -13.95 2.12 -7.30
C THR A 54 -15.06 2.27 -6.27
N ASP A 55 -14.83 3.00 -5.18
CA ASP A 55 -15.79 3.20 -4.09
C ASP A 55 -17.10 3.82 -4.56
N ILE A 56 -17.02 4.85 -5.40
CA ILE A 56 -18.20 5.51 -5.96
C ILE A 56 -18.97 4.56 -6.89
N LEU A 57 -18.28 3.87 -7.79
CA LEU A 57 -18.92 2.99 -8.76
C LEU A 57 -19.46 1.70 -8.13
N LEU A 58 -18.95 1.28 -6.96
CA LEU A 58 -19.54 0.17 -6.20
C LEU A 58 -21.00 0.43 -5.85
N LYS A 59 -21.40 1.69 -5.58
CA LYS A 59 -22.82 2.04 -5.36
C LYS A 59 -23.67 1.66 -6.58
N VAL A 60 -23.19 1.92 -7.79
CA VAL A 60 -23.88 1.57 -9.06
C VAL A 60 -23.93 0.06 -9.25
N VAL A 61 -22.82 -0.64 -8.97
CA VAL A 61 -22.74 -2.10 -9.08
C VAL A 61 -23.75 -2.77 -8.16
N TYR A 62 -23.80 -2.37 -6.89
CA TYR A 62 -24.73 -2.93 -5.90
C TYR A 62 -26.19 -2.57 -6.21
N ALA A 63 -26.45 -1.33 -6.64
CA ALA A 63 -27.79 -0.91 -7.07
C ALA A 63 -28.30 -1.72 -8.29
N SER A 64 -27.37 -2.27 -9.11
CA SER A 64 -27.74 -3.17 -10.23
C SER A 64 -28.08 -4.60 -9.81
N GLY A 65 -28.03 -4.91 -8.50
CA GLY A 65 -28.38 -6.21 -7.93
C GLY A 65 -27.21 -7.19 -7.75
N MET A 66 -25.98 -6.76 -8.00
CA MET A 66 -24.80 -7.60 -7.76
C MET A 66 -24.48 -7.68 -6.27
N ASP A 67 -24.23 -8.87 -5.75
CA ASP A 67 -23.80 -9.08 -4.38
C ASP A 67 -22.26 -9.06 -4.24
N VAL A 68 -21.79 -8.91 -3.00
CA VAL A 68 -20.35 -8.79 -2.69
C VAL A 68 -19.57 -10.04 -3.10
N LEU A 69 -20.10 -11.25 -2.85
CA LEU A 69 -19.38 -12.49 -3.17
C LEU A 69 -19.25 -12.69 -4.68
N THR A 70 -20.30 -12.42 -5.45
CA THR A 70 -20.25 -12.46 -6.92
C THR A 70 -19.27 -11.43 -7.44
N LEU A 71 -19.27 -10.20 -6.90
CA LEU A 71 -18.33 -9.12 -7.28
C LEU A 71 -16.89 -9.54 -7.08
N VAL A 72 -16.51 -9.94 -5.86
CA VAL A 72 -15.10 -10.22 -5.53
C VAL A 72 -14.58 -11.47 -6.24
N SER A 73 -15.46 -12.47 -6.47
CA SER A 73 -15.13 -13.71 -7.18
C SER A 73 -14.87 -13.44 -8.67
N LEU A 74 -15.81 -12.79 -9.35
CA LEU A 74 -15.66 -12.46 -10.78
C LEU A 74 -14.47 -11.52 -11.01
N ARG A 75 -14.35 -10.47 -10.19
CA ARG A 75 -13.19 -9.55 -10.25
C ARG A 75 -11.89 -10.31 -10.05
N GLY A 76 -11.83 -11.22 -9.06
CA GLY A 76 -10.65 -12.03 -8.81
C GLY A 76 -10.23 -12.84 -10.04
N VAL A 77 -11.18 -13.53 -10.69
CA VAL A 77 -10.91 -14.28 -11.93
C VAL A 77 -10.39 -13.36 -13.03
N LEU A 78 -11.05 -12.22 -13.26
CA LEU A 78 -10.61 -11.24 -14.27
C LEU A 78 -9.18 -10.76 -14.02
N VAL A 79 -8.84 -10.46 -12.76
CA VAL A 79 -7.48 -10.04 -12.39
C VAL A 79 -6.46 -11.14 -12.68
N VAL A 80 -6.72 -12.37 -12.22
CA VAL A 80 -5.80 -13.50 -12.42
C VAL A 80 -5.57 -13.76 -13.91
N VAL A 81 -6.65 -13.79 -14.72
CA VAL A 81 -6.57 -14.02 -16.17
C VAL A 81 -5.85 -12.86 -16.87
N SER A 82 -6.18 -11.61 -16.53
CA SER A 82 -5.55 -10.42 -17.13
C SER A 82 -4.04 -10.36 -16.87
N PHE A 83 -3.61 -10.61 -15.62
CA PHE A 83 -2.18 -10.65 -15.30
C PHE A 83 -1.48 -11.86 -15.91
N TRP A 84 -2.13 -13.02 -15.97
CA TRP A 84 -1.60 -14.18 -16.66
C TRP A 84 -1.34 -13.87 -18.13
N ALA A 85 -2.33 -13.29 -18.83
CA ALA A 85 -2.20 -12.89 -20.22
C ALA A 85 -1.07 -11.85 -20.41
N TRP A 86 -1.03 -10.82 -19.56
CA TRP A 86 0.03 -9.80 -19.59
C TRP A 86 1.42 -10.39 -19.40
N LEU A 87 1.58 -11.28 -18.41
CA LEU A 87 2.87 -11.94 -18.14
C LEU A 87 3.29 -12.91 -19.26
N ARG A 88 2.34 -13.40 -20.09
CA ARG A 88 2.65 -14.19 -21.29
C ARG A 88 3.17 -13.34 -22.44
N VAL A 89 2.56 -12.16 -22.65
CA VAL A 89 2.97 -11.20 -23.69
C VAL A 89 4.27 -10.46 -23.31
N SER A 90 4.41 -10.10 -22.04
CA SER A 90 5.56 -9.39 -21.50
C SER A 90 6.13 -10.12 -20.29
N PRO A 91 6.95 -11.16 -20.51
CA PRO A 91 7.50 -11.97 -19.44
C PRO A 91 8.35 -11.15 -18.46
N PRO A 92 8.34 -11.49 -17.16
CA PRO A 92 9.18 -10.81 -16.17
C PRO A 92 10.66 -11.11 -16.44
N VAL A 93 11.53 -10.11 -16.28
CA VAL A 93 13.00 -10.26 -16.45
C VAL A 93 13.56 -11.31 -15.48
N ARG A 94 13.00 -11.36 -14.27
CA ARG A 94 13.36 -12.36 -13.24
C ARG A 94 12.11 -12.98 -12.65
N ARG A 95 12.08 -14.31 -12.57
CA ARG A 95 11.03 -15.05 -11.88
C ARG A 95 11.26 -14.99 -10.38
N HIS A 96 10.19 -15.00 -9.59
CA HIS A 96 10.31 -15.08 -8.13
C HIS A 96 10.92 -16.43 -7.73
N PRO A 97 11.99 -16.45 -6.89
CA PRO A 97 12.46 -17.68 -6.28
C PRO A 97 11.37 -18.29 -5.37
N PRO A 98 11.44 -19.59 -5.03
CA PRO A 98 10.37 -20.28 -4.29
C PRO A 98 9.95 -19.60 -2.99
N ARG A 99 10.90 -19.00 -2.27
CA ARG A 99 10.62 -18.26 -1.03
C ARG A 99 9.76 -17.01 -1.30
N GLN A 100 10.13 -16.19 -2.30
CA GLN A 100 9.38 -14.99 -2.64
C GLN A 100 7.99 -15.32 -3.20
N ARG A 101 7.87 -16.40 -3.99
CA ARG A 101 6.58 -16.89 -4.47
C ARG A 101 5.66 -17.28 -3.32
N ARG A 102 6.17 -18.04 -2.33
CA ARG A 102 5.39 -18.39 -1.13
C ARG A 102 4.93 -17.14 -0.37
N ILE A 103 5.81 -16.16 -0.20
CA ILE A 103 5.45 -14.91 0.48
C ILE A 103 4.36 -14.19 -0.32
N ALA A 104 4.48 -14.07 -1.64
CA ALA A 104 3.45 -13.43 -2.47
C ALA A 104 2.08 -14.16 -2.37
N LEU A 105 2.07 -15.48 -2.29
CA LEU A 105 0.84 -16.25 -2.03
C LEU A 105 0.25 -15.93 -0.63
N TRP A 106 1.09 -15.84 0.41
CA TRP A 106 0.63 -15.43 1.74
C TRP A 106 0.07 -14.00 1.77
N LEU A 107 0.65 -13.07 1.00
CA LEU A 107 0.08 -11.72 0.84
C LEU A 107 -1.35 -11.77 0.28
N GLY A 108 -1.65 -12.72 -0.58
CA GLY A 108 -3.00 -12.91 -1.11
C GLY A 108 -4.00 -13.39 -0.05
N LEU A 109 -3.60 -14.26 0.86
CA LEU A 109 -4.44 -14.63 2.01
C LEU A 109 -4.67 -13.45 2.94
N LEU A 110 -3.63 -12.65 3.21
CA LEU A 110 -3.78 -11.42 3.99
C LEU A 110 -4.73 -10.44 3.29
N PHE A 111 -4.65 -10.29 1.97
CA PHE A 111 -5.58 -9.46 1.20
C PHE A 111 -7.02 -9.96 1.32
N ALA A 112 -7.25 -11.27 1.25
CA ALA A 112 -8.56 -11.85 1.45
C ALA A 112 -9.08 -11.59 2.88
N MET A 113 -8.22 -11.70 3.90
CA MET A 113 -8.57 -11.38 5.29
C MET A 113 -8.93 -9.89 5.48
N VAL A 114 -8.22 -8.98 4.81
CA VAL A 114 -8.60 -7.56 4.78
C VAL A 114 -10.01 -7.38 4.23
N MET A 115 -10.32 -8.00 3.10
CA MET A 115 -11.65 -7.88 2.48
C MET A 115 -12.76 -8.47 3.36
N LEU A 116 -12.54 -9.67 3.89
CA LEU A 116 -13.51 -10.33 4.79
C LEU A 116 -13.72 -9.53 6.08
N GLY A 117 -12.62 -9.04 6.68
CA GLY A 117 -12.68 -8.23 7.89
C GLY A 117 -13.44 -6.91 7.67
N LEU A 118 -13.24 -6.25 6.54
CA LEU A 118 -13.98 -5.04 6.19
C LEU A 118 -15.47 -5.32 5.95
N VAL A 119 -15.81 -6.36 5.18
CA VAL A 119 -17.20 -6.74 4.93
C VAL A 119 -17.89 -7.08 6.25
N ALA A 120 -17.25 -7.89 7.11
CA ALA A 120 -17.77 -8.22 8.43
C ALA A 120 -17.92 -7.00 9.34
N SER A 121 -16.97 -6.07 9.29
CA SER A 121 -17.03 -4.83 10.07
C SER A 121 -18.22 -3.97 9.65
N VAL A 122 -18.39 -3.73 8.34
CA VAL A 122 -19.48 -2.90 7.78
C VAL A 122 -20.85 -3.52 8.01
N SER A 123 -20.96 -4.85 8.17
CA SER A 123 -22.21 -5.50 8.53
C SER A 123 -22.62 -5.32 10.00
N LEU A 124 -21.67 -4.91 10.86
CA LEU A 124 -21.85 -4.79 12.32
C LEU A 124 -21.74 -3.35 12.83
N LEU A 125 -21.19 -2.45 12.02
CA LEU A 125 -20.90 -1.06 12.37
C LEU A 125 -21.36 -0.11 11.26
N PRO A 126 -21.70 1.15 11.59
CA PRO A 126 -21.77 2.21 10.59
C PRO A 126 -20.51 2.26 9.74
N VAL A 127 -20.67 2.45 8.43
CA VAL A 127 -19.57 2.42 7.45
C VAL A 127 -18.44 3.40 7.83
N SER A 128 -18.80 4.58 8.36
CA SER A 128 -17.81 5.59 8.80
C SER A 128 -16.91 5.10 9.94
N ILE A 129 -17.48 4.35 10.91
CA ILE A 129 -16.72 3.76 12.02
C ILE A 129 -15.84 2.62 11.52
N ALA A 130 -16.36 1.75 10.67
CA ALA A 130 -15.61 0.63 10.09
C ALA A 130 -14.41 1.15 9.28
N ILE A 131 -14.63 2.16 8.43
CA ILE A 131 -13.58 2.80 7.63
C ILE A 131 -12.55 3.47 8.55
N LEU A 132 -12.98 4.26 9.55
CA LEU A 132 -12.04 4.91 10.47
C LEU A 132 -11.18 3.89 11.22
N ALA A 133 -11.79 2.82 11.76
CA ALA A 133 -11.07 1.77 12.46
C ALA A 133 -10.07 1.04 11.55
N TYR A 134 -10.41 0.84 10.28
CA TYR A 134 -9.47 0.28 9.29
C TYR A 134 -8.36 1.25 8.96
N PHE A 135 -8.65 2.53 8.72
CA PHE A 135 -7.66 3.55 8.32
C PHE A 135 -6.70 3.96 9.45
N ILE A 136 -6.71 3.27 10.60
CA ILE A 136 -5.61 3.32 11.57
C ILE A 136 -4.33 2.66 11.00
N TYR A 137 -4.44 1.84 9.92
CA TYR A 137 -3.31 1.09 9.37
C TYR A 137 -2.12 1.94 8.92
N PRO A 138 -2.23 3.21 8.44
CA PRO A 138 -1.05 4.01 8.11
C PRO A 138 -0.21 4.33 9.35
N LEU A 139 -0.87 4.66 10.47
CA LEU A 139 -0.20 4.91 11.74
C LEU A 139 0.50 3.63 12.25
N LEU A 140 -0.23 2.51 12.24
CA LEU A 140 0.33 1.19 12.62
C LEU A 140 1.46 0.76 11.68
N THR A 141 1.39 1.10 10.39
CA THR A 141 2.48 0.82 9.43
C THR A 141 3.73 1.60 9.79
N GLY A 142 3.61 2.86 10.19
CA GLY A 142 4.72 3.67 10.66
C GLY A 142 5.39 3.08 11.91
N ILE A 143 4.58 2.73 12.91
CA ILE A 143 5.06 2.10 14.14
C ILE A 143 5.71 0.74 13.81
N GLY A 144 5.03 -0.11 13.05
CA GLY A 144 5.53 -1.43 12.66
C GLY A 144 6.82 -1.35 11.84
N ALA A 145 6.94 -0.39 10.91
CA ALA A 145 8.15 -0.19 10.12
C ALA A 145 9.34 0.22 10.98
N ALA A 146 9.12 1.08 11.99
CA ALA A 146 10.15 1.49 12.93
C ALA A 146 10.58 0.33 13.86
N LEU A 147 9.61 -0.43 14.41
CA LEU A 147 9.88 -1.55 15.30
C LEU A 147 10.59 -2.72 14.60
N THR A 148 10.22 -3.00 13.36
CA THR A 148 10.83 -4.10 12.57
C THR A 148 12.12 -3.69 11.87
N GLY A 149 12.50 -2.41 11.94
CA GLY A 149 13.68 -1.88 11.26
C GLY A 149 13.57 -1.82 9.73
N VAL A 150 12.37 -2.03 9.16
CA VAL A 150 12.11 -1.95 7.73
C VAL A 150 12.30 -0.51 7.22
N GLU A 151 11.93 0.47 8.04
CA GLU A 151 12.20 1.89 7.80
C GLU A 151 12.65 2.56 9.10
N ARG A 152 13.59 3.51 8.97
CA ARG A 152 13.98 4.38 10.10
C ARG A 152 13.09 5.61 10.10
N LEU A 153 12.09 5.63 10.97
CA LEU A 153 11.15 6.72 11.10
C LEU A 153 11.38 7.46 12.42
N GLY A 154 11.48 8.80 12.31
CA GLY A 154 11.46 9.65 13.49
C GLY A 154 10.03 9.88 14.00
N TRP A 155 9.86 10.59 15.11
CA TRP A 155 8.56 10.91 15.70
C TRP A 155 7.71 11.87 14.84
N ARG A 156 8.34 12.77 14.07
CA ARG A 156 7.65 13.76 13.23
C ARG A 156 6.76 13.13 12.13
N PRO A 157 7.23 12.13 11.35
CA PRO A 157 6.38 11.38 10.42
C PRO A 157 5.19 10.72 11.12
N LEU A 158 5.36 10.18 12.33
CA LEU A 158 4.26 9.58 13.08
C LEU A 158 3.23 10.62 13.55
N LEU A 159 3.66 11.82 13.93
CA LEU A 159 2.74 12.92 14.22
C LEU A 159 1.93 13.31 12.98
N THR A 160 2.52 13.38 11.80
CA THR A 160 1.75 13.67 10.59
C THR A 160 0.73 12.58 10.25
N ALA A 161 1.05 11.32 10.52
CA ALA A 161 0.07 10.23 10.38
C ALA A 161 -1.06 10.34 11.41
N LEU A 162 -0.75 10.71 12.65
CA LEU A 162 -1.75 10.91 13.70
C LEU A 162 -2.67 12.09 13.38
N THR A 163 -2.13 13.22 12.92
CA THR A 163 -2.93 14.38 12.50
C THR A 163 -3.79 14.08 11.27
N ALA A 164 -3.27 13.30 10.30
CA ALA A 164 -4.06 12.84 9.16
C ALA A 164 -5.22 11.94 9.61
N PHE A 165 -4.99 11.03 10.55
CA PHE A 165 -6.02 10.18 11.14
C PHE A 165 -7.08 10.96 11.90
N ALA A 166 -6.68 11.99 12.69
CA ALA A 166 -7.62 12.87 13.35
C ALA A 166 -8.48 13.66 12.34
N GLY A 167 -7.87 14.16 11.27
CA GLY A 167 -8.58 14.81 10.15
C GLY A 167 -9.60 13.87 9.49
N LEU A 168 -9.22 12.60 9.28
CA LEU A 168 -10.12 11.58 8.76
C LEU A 168 -11.31 11.31 9.70
N ALA A 169 -11.06 11.23 11.01
CA ALA A 169 -12.11 11.03 12.00
C ALA A 169 -13.16 12.16 11.96
N LEU A 170 -12.70 13.41 11.86
CA LEU A 170 -13.58 14.59 11.72
C LEU A 170 -14.33 14.56 10.37
N MET A 171 -13.65 14.19 9.27
CA MET A 171 -14.25 14.13 7.93
C MET A 171 -15.33 13.05 7.82
N LEU A 172 -15.16 11.91 8.47
CA LEU A 172 -16.14 10.83 8.46
C LEU A 172 -17.35 11.09 9.37
N GLY A 173 -17.31 12.11 10.24
CA GLY A 173 -18.41 12.46 11.13
C GLY A 173 -18.80 11.32 12.07
N VAL A 174 -17.81 10.65 12.67
CA VAL A 174 -18.01 9.42 13.44
C VAL A 174 -18.85 9.69 14.70
N ASN A 175 -19.95 8.96 14.83
CA ASN A 175 -20.76 8.91 16.04
C ASN A 175 -20.42 7.66 16.83
N LEU A 176 -19.86 7.81 18.03
CA LEU A 176 -19.39 6.71 18.87
C LEU A 176 -20.49 6.00 19.68
N SER A 177 -21.77 6.36 19.48
CA SER A 177 -22.89 5.75 20.23
C SER A 177 -23.21 4.30 19.82
N GLU A 178 -22.77 3.86 18.65
CA GLU A 178 -23.11 2.55 18.08
C GLU A 178 -21.85 1.69 17.84
N LEU A 179 -21.14 1.40 18.93
CA LEU A 179 -19.92 0.60 18.86
C LEU A 179 -20.21 -0.89 19.10
N ALA A 180 -20.14 -1.70 18.05
CA ALA A 180 -20.13 -3.16 18.17
C ALA A 180 -18.67 -3.66 18.32
N PRO A 181 -18.27 -4.24 19.47
CA PRO A 181 -16.88 -4.66 19.70
C PRO A 181 -16.36 -5.65 18.65
N LEU A 182 -17.21 -6.57 18.20
CA LEU A 182 -16.84 -7.54 17.16
C LEU A 182 -16.57 -6.85 15.82
N GLY A 183 -17.39 -5.86 15.44
CA GLY A 183 -17.17 -5.08 14.22
C GLY A 183 -15.86 -4.29 14.26
N LEU A 184 -15.54 -3.68 15.42
CA LEU A 184 -14.25 -3.02 15.63
C LEU A 184 -13.08 -3.99 15.55
N ALA A 185 -13.20 -5.17 16.15
CA ALA A 185 -12.16 -6.21 16.08
C ALA A 185 -11.93 -6.68 14.64
N CYS A 186 -12.99 -6.82 13.82
CA CYS A 186 -12.89 -7.16 12.41
C CYS A 186 -12.16 -6.07 11.60
N ALA A 187 -12.51 -4.79 11.78
CA ALA A 187 -11.85 -3.68 11.10
C ALA A 187 -10.37 -3.54 11.52
N PHE A 188 -10.09 -3.64 12.82
CA PHE A 188 -8.72 -3.61 13.33
C PHE A 188 -7.89 -4.80 12.85
N GLY A 189 -8.46 -6.00 12.83
CA GLY A 189 -7.84 -7.20 12.25
C GLY A 189 -7.49 -7.01 10.77
N ALA A 190 -8.40 -6.41 10.00
CA ALA A 190 -8.14 -6.03 8.60
C ALA A 190 -6.99 -5.02 8.50
N ALA A 191 -6.96 -3.99 9.37
CA ALA A 191 -5.86 -3.02 9.43
C ALA A 191 -4.51 -3.69 9.71
N VAL A 192 -4.45 -4.61 10.69
CA VAL A 192 -3.24 -5.38 11.01
C VAL A 192 -2.79 -6.24 9.83
N CYS A 193 -3.71 -6.96 9.17
CA CYS A 193 -3.39 -7.73 7.96
C CYS A 193 -2.82 -6.83 6.86
N ARG A 194 -3.34 -5.62 6.70
CA ARG A 194 -2.83 -4.62 5.75
C ARG A 194 -1.42 -4.18 6.11
N VAL A 195 -1.15 -3.87 7.38
CA VAL A 195 0.19 -3.50 7.88
C VAL A 195 1.19 -4.61 7.59
N VAL A 196 0.87 -5.85 7.98
CA VAL A 196 1.75 -7.01 7.73
C VAL A 196 2.02 -7.18 6.24
N SER A 197 0.99 -7.01 5.38
CA SER A 197 1.15 -7.09 3.94
C SER A 197 2.13 -6.04 3.40
N LEU A 198 2.00 -4.78 3.82
CA LEU A 198 2.89 -3.70 3.38
C LEU A 198 4.34 -3.91 3.86
N LEU A 199 4.53 -4.26 5.14
CA LEU A 199 5.85 -4.52 5.71
C LEU A 199 6.52 -5.74 5.06
N ALA A 200 5.79 -6.84 4.88
CA ALA A 200 6.31 -8.06 4.25
C ALA A 200 6.67 -7.80 2.77
N THR A 201 5.87 -7.02 2.05
CA THR A 201 6.18 -6.62 0.67
C THR A 201 7.53 -5.92 0.61
N ARG A 202 7.78 -4.95 1.48
CA ARG A 202 9.05 -4.21 1.52
C ARG A 202 10.22 -5.08 1.98
N ALA A 203 10.02 -5.90 3.01
CA ALA A 203 11.08 -6.71 3.61
C ALA A 203 11.54 -7.86 2.69
N TYR A 204 10.63 -8.47 1.94
CA TYR A 204 10.93 -9.72 1.23
C TYR A 204 10.77 -9.65 -0.28
N LEU A 205 10.03 -8.68 -0.80
CA LEU A 205 9.72 -8.55 -2.23
C LEU A 205 10.30 -7.26 -2.84
N ALA A 206 11.18 -6.54 -2.12
CA ALA A 206 11.85 -5.36 -2.65
C ALA A 206 12.65 -5.72 -3.91
N GLY A 207 12.53 -4.90 -4.96
CA GLY A 207 13.21 -5.11 -6.24
C GLY A 207 12.63 -6.22 -7.12
N THR A 208 11.49 -6.82 -6.73
CA THR A 208 10.79 -7.81 -7.55
C THR A 208 9.80 -7.16 -8.52
N ASP A 209 9.40 -7.90 -9.56
CA ASP A 209 8.35 -7.44 -10.49
C ASP A 209 6.99 -7.41 -9.77
N ALA A 210 6.43 -6.21 -9.62
CA ALA A 210 5.15 -6.00 -8.96
C ALA A 210 3.99 -6.72 -9.67
N ARG A 211 4.05 -6.87 -11.00
CA ARG A 211 3.03 -7.59 -11.78
C ARG A 211 2.98 -9.06 -11.36
N LEU A 212 4.15 -9.68 -11.23
CA LEU A 212 4.26 -11.08 -10.81
C LEU A 212 3.86 -11.26 -9.35
N THR A 213 4.21 -10.29 -8.48
CA THR A 213 3.76 -10.25 -7.08
C THR A 213 2.25 -10.17 -7.00
N THR A 214 1.63 -9.25 -7.76
CA THR A 214 0.17 -9.09 -7.81
C THR A 214 -0.51 -10.37 -8.28
N TRP A 215 0.00 -10.99 -9.36
CA TRP A 215 -0.56 -12.23 -9.87
C TRP A 215 -0.54 -13.36 -8.82
N TYR A 216 0.61 -13.60 -8.18
CA TYR A 216 0.71 -14.62 -7.12
C TYR A 216 -0.19 -14.29 -5.92
N ALA A 217 -0.31 -13.02 -5.54
CA ALA A 217 -1.17 -12.62 -4.43
C ALA A 217 -2.66 -12.80 -4.78
N MET A 218 -3.07 -12.55 -6.02
CA MET A 218 -4.47 -12.72 -6.41
C MET A 218 -4.92 -14.19 -6.51
N LEU A 219 -4.02 -15.14 -6.72
CA LEU A 219 -4.38 -16.56 -6.83
C LEU A 219 -5.09 -17.11 -5.59
N PRO A 220 -4.50 -17.09 -4.37
CA PRO A 220 -5.17 -17.64 -3.19
C PRO A 220 -6.36 -16.80 -2.73
N SER A 221 -6.32 -15.49 -2.92
CA SER A 221 -7.46 -14.62 -2.64
C SER A 221 -8.65 -14.98 -3.52
N THR A 222 -8.45 -15.11 -4.83
CA THR A 222 -9.49 -15.51 -5.78
C THR A 222 -10.01 -16.91 -5.48
N ALA A 223 -9.11 -17.87 -5.20
CA ALA A 223 -9.51 -19.23 -4.85
C ALA A 223 -10.39 -19.27 -3.60
N LEU A 224 -10.04 -18.50 -2.57
CA LEU A 224 -10.82 -18.42 -1.34
C LEU A 224 -12.22 -17.83 -1.61
N PHE A 225 -12.29 -16.71 -2.34
CA PHE A 225 -13.60 -16.10 -2.65
C PHE A 225 -14.46 -16.97 -3.56
N LEU A 226 -13.88 -17.69 -4.51
CA LEU A 226 -14.59 -18.68 -5.33
C LEU A 226 -15.14 -19.83 -4.47
N LEU A 227 -14.35 -20.34 -3.53
CA LEU A 227 -14.81 -21.38 -2.59
C LEU A 227 -15.97 -20.88 -1.71
N LEU A 228 -15.87 -19.66 -1.19
CA LEU A 228 -16.95 -19.04 -0.42
C LEU A 228 -18.19 -18.82 -1.29
N TRP A 229 -18.00 -18.38 -2.53
CA TRP A 229 -19.11 -18.17 -3.45
C TRP A 229 -19.81 -19.48 -3.82
N VAL A 230 -19.08 -20.56 -4.07
CA VAL A 230 -19.67 -21.90 -4.36
C VAL A 230 -20.37 -22.46 -3.13
N GLY A 231 -19.82 -22.22 -1.92
CA GLY A 231 -20.39 -22.76 -0.67
C GLY A 231 -21.59 -21.98 -0.12
N PHE A 232 -21.57 -20.67 -0.26
CA PHE A 232 -22.54 -19.78 0.44
C PHE A 232 -23.16 -18.72 -0.47
N GLY A 233 -22.66 -18.56 -1.68
CA GLY A 233 -23.10 -17.51 -2.60
C GLY A 233 -24.22 -17.96 -3.53
N ALA A 234 -24.97 -16.98 -4.03
CA ALA A 234 -25.83 -17.12 -5.17
C ALA A 234 -25.23 -16.37 -6.37
N TRP A 235 -25.60 -16.77 -7.60
CA TRP A 235 -25.19 -16.06 -8.80
C TRP A 235 -26.08 -14.83 -8.99
N ASN A 236 -25.56 -13.67 -8.60
CA ASN A 236 -26.22 -12.38 -8.72
C ASN A 236 -25.39 -11.40 -9.57
N PRO A 237 -25.38 -11.56 -10.90
CA PRO A 237 -24.67 -10.63 -11.79
C PRO A 237 -25.42 -9.29 -11.89
N PRO A 238 -24.76 -8.22 -12.36
CA PRO A 238 -25.44 -6.95 -12.63
C PRO A 238 -26.60 -7.16 -13.60
N ARG A 239 -27.78 -6.58 -13.26
CA ARG A 239 -29.00 -6.71 -14.08
C ARG A 239 -29.11 -5.62 -15.14
N THR A 240 -28.24 -4.62 -15.12
CA THR A 240 -28.28 -3.47 -16.05
C THR A 240 -26.95 -3.32 -16.79
N THR A 241 -26.99 -2.75 -17.99
CA THR A 241 -25.78 -2.43 -18.76
C THR A 241 -24.88 -1.47 -18.00
N ALA A 242 -25.47 -0.47 -17.31
CA ALA A 242 -24.70 0.45 -16.45
C ALA A 242 -23.97 -0.28 -15.33
N GLY A 243 -24.61 -1.30 -14.72
CA GLY A 243 -23.99 -2.17 -13.71
C GLY A 243 -22.79 -2.95 -14.25
N TRP A 244 -22.88 -3.52 -15.46
CA TRP A 244 -21.77 -4.20 -16.12
C TRP A 244 -20.61 -3.27 -16.48
N LEU A 245 -20.91 -2.07 -16.99
CA LEU A 245 -19.88 -1.06 -17.27
C LEU A 245 -19.20 -0.61 -15.97
N ALA A 246 -19.98 -0.33 -14.93
CA ALA A 246 -19.44 0.00 -13.61
C ALA A 246 -18.57 -1.14 -13.05
N PHE A 247 -19.02 -2.39 -13.14
CA PHE A 247 -18.23 -3.57 -12.73
C PHE A 247 -16.91 -3.68 -13.50
N ALA A 248 -16.89 -3.43 -14.80
CA ALA A 248 -15.67 -3.46 -15.60
C ALA A 248 -14.68 -2.38 -15.14
N VAL A 249 -15.14 -1.14 -14.91
CA VAL A 249 -14.30 -0.06 -14.42
C VAL A 249 -13.82 -0.33 -12.99
N VAL A 250 -14.68 -0.79 -12.09
CA VAL A 250 -14.33 -1.21 -10.72
C VAL A 250 -13.24 -2.27 -10.74
N SER A 251 -13.39 -3.27 -11.61
CA SER A 251 -12.40 -4.35 -11.74
C SER A 251 -11.05 -3.84 -12.27
N ALA A 252 -11.05 -2.95 -13.26
CA ALA A 252 -9.83 -2.37 -13.81
C ALA A 252 -9.15 -1.45 -12.79
N CYS A 253 -9.89 -0.52 -12.15
CA CYS A 253 -9.36 0.43 -11.18
C CYS A 253 -8.81 -0.27 -9.93
N SER A 254 -9.52 -1.22 -9.35
CA SER A 254 -9.04 -1.95 -8.16
C SER A 254 -7.83 -2.85 -8.46
N THR A 255 -7.77 -3.40 -9.67
CA THR A 255 -6.61 -4.16 -10.17
C THR A 255 -5.39 -3.27 -10.28
N LEU A 256 -5.56 -2.11 -10.92
CA LEU A 256 -4.51 -1.10 -11.06
C LEU A 256 -4.03 -0.62 -9.70
N SER A 257 -4.94 -0.28 -8.79
CA SER A 257 -4.60 0.14 -7.42
C SER A 257 -3.76 -0.89 -6.69
N THR A 258 -4.12 -2.17 -6.76
CA THR A 258 -3.37 -3.24 -6.10
C THR A 258 -1.95 -3.35 -6.64
N LEU A 259 -1.77 -3.30 -7.96
CA LEU A 259 -0.46 -3.27 -8.60
C LEU A 259 0.37 -2.07 -8.15
N LEU A 260 -0.23 -0.89 -8.19
CA LEU A 260 0.42 0.38 -7.85
C LEU A 260 0.84 0.44 -6.37
N ILE A 261 0.07 -0.17 -5.47
CA ILE A 261 0.44 -0.29 -4.06
C ILE A 261 1.70 -1.15 -3.89
N TYR A 262 1.80 -2.30 -4.57
CA TYR A 262 3.02 -3.11 -4.53
C TYR A 262 4.21 -2.36 -5.15
N MET A 263 4.01 -1.66 -6.27
CA MET A 263 5.05 -0.80 -6.87
C MET A 263 5.51 0.29 -5.91
N SER A 264 4.57 1.03 -5.33
CA SER A 264 4.86 2.12 -4.40
C SER A 264 5.58 1.60 -3.14
N THR A 265 5.08 0.52 -2.53
CA THR A 265 5.69 -0.08 -1.34
C THR A 265 7.15 -0.49 -1.60
N ASN A 266 7.43 -1.00 -2.79
CA ASN A 266 8.79 -1.37 -3.20
C ASN A 266 9.69 -0.17 -3.45
N THR A 267 9.15 0.95 -3.94
CA THR A 267 9.94 2.14 -4.32
C THR A 267 10.12 3.12 -3.17
N VAL A 268 9.01 3.59 -2.59
CA VAL A 268 9.03 4.65 -1.56
C VAL A 268 8.91 4.14 -0.12
N GLY A 269 8.55 2.85 0.03
CA GLY A 269 8.41 2.18 1.33
C GLY A 269 6.96 2.09 1.83
N PRO A 270 6.73 1.21 2.84
CA PRO A 270 5.39 0.90 3.34
C PRO A 270 4.71 2.09 4.00
N PHE A 271 5.41 2.86 4.83
CA PHE A 271 4.80 3.98 5.55
C PHE A 271 4.34 5.10 4.62
N ARG A 272 5.18 5.50 3.66
CA ARG A 272 4.82 6.54 2.68
C ARG A 272 3.67 6.11 1.79
N THR A 273 3.66 4.86 1.36
CA THR A 273 2.56 4.28 0.60
C THR A 273 1.27 4.30 1.41
N ALA A 274 1.30 3.82 2.66
CA ALA A 274 0.14 3.80 3.53
C ALA A 274 -0.40 5.22 3.81
N LEU A 275 0.49 6.19 4.06
CA LEU A 275 0.08 7.57 4.30
C LEU A 275 -0.55 8.22 3.06
N ALA A 276 0.00 7.97 1.86
CA ALA A 276 -0.58 8.47 0.61
C ALA A 276 -1.97 7.89 0.33
N MET A 277 -2.25 6.66 0.80
CA MET A 277 -3.57 6.04 0.67
C MET A 277 -4.67 6.77 1.48
N ASN A 278 -4.34 7.65 2.43
CA ASN A 278 -5.34 8.54 3.05
C ASN A 278 -5.99 9.50 2.06
N LEU A 279 -5.43 9.68 0.86
CA LEU A 279 -6.10 10.42 -0.22
C LEU A 279 -7.37 9.70 -0.72
N GLU A 280 -7.47 8.36 -0.57
CA GLU A 280 -8.62 7.58 -1.00
C GLU A 280 -9.94 8.10 -0.38
N PRO A 281 -10.13 8.10 0.97
CA PRO A 281 -11.38 8.58 1.55
C PRO A 281 -11.63 10.08 1.29
N LEU A 282 -10.57 10.88 1.18
CA LEU A 282 -10.70 12.30 0.85
C LEU A 282 -11.27 12.49 -0.56
N VAL A 283 -10.71 11.82 -1.55
CA VAL A 283 -11.15 11.92 -2.94
C VAL A 283 -12.52 11.27 -3.12
N THR A 284 -12.79 10.16 -2.43
CA THR A 284 -14.13 9.54 -2.40
C THR A 284 -15.18 10.52 -1.90
N ALA A 285 -14.91 11.27 -0.82
CA ALA A 285 -15.82 12.29 -0.31
C ALA A 285 -16.02 13.45 -1.32
N LEU A 286 -14.95 13.92 -1.97
CA LEU A 286 -15.06 14.94 -3.01
C LEU A 286 -15.88 14.47 -4.23
N LEU A 287 -15.66 13.22 -4.65
CA LEU A 287 -16.42 12.62 -5.74
C LEU A 287 -17.89 12.41 -5.35
N SER A 288 -18.20 12.06 -4.09
CA SER A 288 -19.57 11.98 -3.58
C SER A 288 -20.30 13.31 -3.70
N VAL A 289 -19.65 14.40 -3.31
CA VAL A 289 -20.24 15.76 -3.46
C VAL A 289 -20.53 16.07 -4.93
N TRP A 290 -19.55 15.82 -5.78
CA TRP A 290 -19.66 16.21 -7.20
C TRP A 290 -20.60 15.31 -8.01
N LEU A 291 -20.57 14.00 -7.81
CA LEU A 291 -21.33 13.02 -8.61
C LEU A 291 -22.69 12.66 -8.01
N LEU A 292 -22.80 12.69 -6.66
CA LEU A 292 -23.99 12.25 -5.95
C LEU A 292 -24.76 13.41 -5.31
N GLY A 293 -24.23 14.66 -5.39
CA GLY A 293 -24.87 15.83 -4.80
C GLY A 293 -24.88 15.83 -3.27
N GLU A 294 -24.01 15.02 -2.63
CA GLU A 294 -23.90 15.00 -1.16
C GLU A 294 -23.35 16.35 -0.66
N VAL A 295 -23.84 16.81 0.49
CA VAL A 295 -23.38 18.08 1.09
C VAL A 295 -22.52 17.77 2.31
N LEU A 296 -21.28 18.24 2.32
CA LEU A 296 -20.39 18.09 3.47
C LEU A 296 -20.71 19.13 4.53
N THR A 297 -20.75 18.70 5.80
CA THR A 297 -20.89 19.60 6.94
C THR A 297 -19.61 20.42 7.15
N PRO A 298 -19.66 21.60 7.81
CA PRO A 298 -18.48 22.39 8.14
C PRO A 298 -17.39 21.59 8.87
N VAL A 299 -17.77 20.69 9.77
CA VAL A 299 -16.84 19.82 10.50
C VAL A 299 -16.12 18.85 9.57
N GLN A 300 -16.82 18.28 8.60
CA GLN A 300 -16.23 17.39 7.58
C GLN A 300 -15.24 18.15 6.68
N LEU A 301 -15.55 19.39 6.33
CA LEU A 301 -14.65 20.26 5.56
C LEU A 301 -13.38 20.61 6.36
N ILE A 302 -13.50 20.90 7.65
CA ILE A 302 -12.34 21.11 8.56
C ILE A 302 -11.50 19.83 8.59
N GLY A 303 -12.13 18.66 8.76
CA GLY A 303 -11.45 17.36 8.76
C GLY A 303 -10.67 17.10 7.48
N ALA A 304 -11.28 17.37 6.33
CA ALA A 304 -10.62 17.27 5.02
C ALA A 304 -9.41 18.22 4.92
N GLY A 305 -9.56 19.47 5.38
CA GLY A 305 -8.47 20.46 5.41
C GLY A 305 -7.30 20.02 6.29
N VAL A 306 -7.58 19.50 7.50
CA VAL A 306 -6.55 18.95 8.41
C VAL A 306 -5.82 17.78 7.76
N MET A 307 -6.54 16.88 7.08
CA MET A 307 -5.95 15.74 6.40
C MET A 307 -5.04 16.17 5.25
N ILE A 308 -5.50 17.10 4.40
CA ILE A 308 -4.68 17.66 3.30
C ILE A 308 -3.44 18.35 3.87
N GLY A 309 -3.60 19.20 4.87
CA GLY A 309 -2.49 19.89 5.53
C GLY A 309 -1.44 18.92 6.09
N SER A 310 -1.88 17.81 6.70
CA SER A 310 -1.00 16.77 7.21
C SER A 310 -0.23 16.06 6.09
N LEU A 311 -0.90 15.71 4.99
CA LEU A 311 -0.26 15.07 3.83
C LEU A 311 0.76 16.00 3.16
N CYS A 312 0.45 17.30 3.05
CA CYS A 312 1.38 18.31 2.57
C CYS A 312 2.58 18.47 3.54
N ALA A 313 2.32 18.60 4.84
CA ALA A 313 3.37 18.72 5.85
C ALA A 313 4.33 17.54 5.83
N PHE A 314 3.83 16.32 5.60
CA PHE A 314 4.65 15.13 5.49
C PHE A 314 5.71 15.22 4.39
N GLN A 315 5.44 15.91 3.28
CA GLN A 315 6.42 16.10 2.20
C GLN A 315 7.64 16.91 2.68
N PHE A 316 7.46 17.79 3.67
CA PHE A 316 8.52 18.60 4.24
C PHE A 316 9.20 17.94 5.45
N VAL A 317 8.53 17.01 6.14
CA VAL A 317 9.06 16.24 7.25
C VAL A 317 9.91 15.09 6.68
N ARG A 318 11.15 15.41 6.23
CA ARG A 318 12.11 14.39 5.85
C ARG A 318 12.73 13.79 7.11
N GLY A 319 12.59 12.48 7.31
CA GLY A 319 13.27 11.76 8.37
C GLY A 319 14.79 12.04 8.33
N ARG A 320 15.33 12.46 9.46
CA ARG A 320 16.75 12.46 9.73
C ARG A 320 17.18 11.03 10.02
#